data_7f27070aa86b5c3a61a006b3596f8e0a
#
_entry.id   7f27070aa86b5c3a61a006b3596f8e0a
#
_cell.length_a   1.000
_cell.length_b   1.000
_cell.length_c   1.000
_cell.angle_alpha   90.00
_cell.angle_beta   90.00
_cell.angle_gamma   90.00
#
_symmetry.space_group_name_H-M   'P 1'
#
loop_
_entity.id
_entity.type
_entity.pdbx_description
1 polymer ?
#
loop_
_entity_poly.entity_id
_entity_poly.type
_entity_poly.pdbx_seq_one_letter_code
_entity_poly.pdbx_strand_id
1 'polypeptide(L)'
;AQVAGVRVRAPMMQIHTVAAGGGSILHFDGARFRVGPDSAGANPGPASYRRGGPLAVTDCNVMLGRLNPDFFPRIFGRNADQKLDRDIVAAKFAALAEEISASSGKKISAEEAAEGFMKIAVANMANAIKEISIQRGYDVSKYTLACFGGAGGQHACRVADELGMKRIFLHPFAGVLSAYGMGLADVRALRHRTIETQLSDAAMPTLAGALDELAREGEAELLAQGIAPSAIEIERHVHIK
;
A
#
# COMPACT_ATOMS: atom_id res chain seq x y z
N ALA A 1 9.54 -9.57 12.34
CA ALA A 1 9.16 -9.73 10.94
C ALA A 1 10.09 -10.72 10.22
N GLN A 2 9.65 -11.23 9.07
CA GLN A 2 10.48 -12.01 8.16
C GLN A 2 10.52 -11.29 6.81
N VAL A 3 11.72 -10.97 6.33
CA VAL A 3 11.92 -10.25 5.07
C VAL A 3 12.86 -11.09 4.21
N ALA A 4 12.43 -11.49 3.02
CA ALA A 4 13.19 -12.34 2.09
C ALA A 4 13.78 -13.60 2.76
N GLY A 5 13.03 -14.25 3.65
CA GLY A 5 13.47 -15.44 4.40
C GLY A 5 14.32 -15.15 5.64
N VAL A 6 14.75 -13.93 5.85
CA VAL A 6 15.56 -13.52 7.01
C VAL A 6 14.67 -13.00 8.12
N ARG A 7 14.86 -13.51 9.34
CA ARG A 7 14.14 -13.03 10.53
C ARG A 7 14.72 -11.71 11.02
N VAL A 8 13.96 -10.63 10.88
CA VAL A 8 14.34 -9.28 11.36
C VAL A 8 13.65 -9.00 12.68
N ARG A 9 14.41 -8.62 13.71
CA ARG A 9 13.92 -8.13 15.01
C ARG A 9 14.18 -6.63 15.06
N ALA A 10 13.21 -5.84 14.61
CA ALA A 10 13.23 -4.39 14.71
C ALA A 10 11.80 -3.92 15.00
N PRO A 11 11.61 -2.77 15.66
CA PRO A 11 10.31 -2.13 15.75
C PRO A 11 9.86 -1.76 14.32
N MET A 12 8.84 -2.44 13.82
CA MET A 12 8.32 -2.18 12.48
C MET A 12 6.84 -2.51 12.40
N MET A 13 6.13 -1.76 11.60
CA MET A 13 4.74 -2.04 11.29
C MET A 13 4.64 -3.33 10.45
N GLN A 14 3.58 -4.10 10.67
CA GLN A 14 3.26 -5.25 9.83
C GLN A 14 2.65 -4.74 8.51
N ILE A 15 3.51 -4.53 7.51
CA ILE A 15 3.10 -4.14 6.18
C ILE A 15 3.19 -5.36 5.27
N HIS A 16 2.11 -5.63 4.55
CA HIS A 16 2.08 -6.63 3.48
C HIS A 16 2.01 -5.90 2.14
N THR A 17 3.05 -6.06 1.33
CA THR A 17 3.14 -5.42 0.02
C THR A 17 2.75 -6.41 -1.06
N VAL A 18 1.82 -6.03 -1.91
CA VAL A 18 1.39 -6.83 -3.06
C VAL A 18 1.55 -6.04 -4.35
N ALA A 19 1.84 -6.75 -5.43
CA ALA A 19 1.89 -6.16 -6.77
C ALA A 19 0.47 -6.00 -7.35
N ALA A 20 -0.37 -5.21 -6.68
CA ALA A 20 -1.74 -4.93 -7.08
C ALA A 20 -2.06 -3.45 -6.87
N GLY A 21 -1.84 -2.64 -7.88
CA GLY A 21 -2.05 -1.19 -7.84
C GLY A 21 -2.25 -0.60 -9.23
N GLY A 22 -2.38 0.71 -9.31
CA GLY A 22 -2.66 1.42 -10.57
C GLY A 22 -1.62 1.15 -11.68
N GLY A 23 -0.36 0.91 -11.31
CA GLY A 23 0.72 0.60 -12.26
C GLY A 23 0.82 -0.87 -12.67
N SER A 24 0.04 -1.77 -12.08
CA SER A 24 0.10 -3.21 -12.44
C SER A 24 -0.28 -3.43 -13.89
N ILE A 25 0.60 -4.11 -14.63
CA ILE A 25 0.45 -4.33 -16.07
C ILE A 25 -0.62 -5.38 -16.34
N LEU A 26 -1.39 -5.17 -17.40
CA LEU A 26 -2.41 -6.10 -17.88
C LEU A 26 -1.77 -7.08 -18.86
N HIS A 27 -2.03 -8.37 -18.67
CA HIS A 27 -1.56 -9.43 -19.53
C HIS A 27 -2.71 -10.29 -20.00
N PHE A 28 -2.73 -10.61 -21.29
CA PHE A 28 -3.57 -11.64 -21.89
C PHE A 28 -2.65 -12.66 -22.57
N ASP A 29 -2.77 -13.93 -22.22
CA ASP A 29 -1.91 -14.99 -22.73
C ASP A 29 -2.61 -15.85 -23.82
N GLY A 30 -3.68 -15.33 -24.42
CA GLY A 30 -4.51 -16.05 -25.38
C GLY A 30 -5.66 -16.84 -24.73
N ALA A 31 -5.67 -17.03 -23.42
CA ALA A 31 -6.70 -17.76 -22.68
C ALA A 31 -7.12 -17.08 -21.38
N ARG A 32 -6.21 -16.38 -20.69
CA ARG A 32 -6.43 -15.86 -19.35
C ARG A 32 -6.04 -14.40 -19.24
N PHE A 33 -6.83 -13.68 -18.46
CA PHE A 33 -6.49 -12.34 -17.98
C PHE A 33 -5.61 -12.44 -16.73
N ARG A 34 -4.53 -11.66 -16.68
CA ARG A 34 -3.68 -11.50 -15.49
C ARG A 34 -3.37 -10.04 -15.27
N VAL A 35 -3.25 -9.66 -13.99
CA VAL A 35 -2.85 -8.32 -13.56
C VAL A 35 -1.61 -8.44 -12.71
N GLY A 36 -0.53 -7.81 -13.13
CA GLY A 36 0.78 -7.98 -12.51
C GLY A 36 1.40 -9.38 -12.75
N PRO A 37 2.49 -9.72 -12.01
CA PRO A 37 3.12 -8.94 -10.93
C PRO A 37 3.90 -7.69 -11.40
N ASP A 38 4.15 -7.56 -12.69
CA ASP A 38 4.93 -6.47 -13.26
C ASP A 38 4.20 -5.13 -13.12
N SER A 39 4.97 -4.07 -12.93
CA SER A 39 4.48 -2.70 -12.84
C SER A 39 5.09 -1.84 -13.92
N ALA A 40 4.27 -1.00 -14.56
CA ALA A 40 4.72 0.02 -15.49
C ALA A 40 5.54 1.14 -14.81
N GLY A 41 5.52 1.19 -13.48
CA GLY A 41 6.19 2.23 -12.70
C GLY A 41 5.69 3.64 -13.02
N ALA A 42 6.55 4.63 -12.78
CA ALA A 42 6.28 6.02 -13.14
C ALA A 42 6.83 6.37 -14.54
N ASN A 43 7.81 5.64 -15.02
CA ASN A 43 8.43 5.79 -16.34
C ASN A 43 8.73 4.39 -16.94
N PRO A 44 8.12 4.02 -18.06
CA PRO A 44 7.21 4.81 -18.89
C PRO A 44 5.85 5.11 -18.25
N GLY A 45 5.42 4.33 -17.24
CA GLY A 45 4.11 4.42 -16.63
C GLY A 45 3.01 3.73 -17.45
N PRO A 46 1.74 3.81 -17.04
CA PRO A 46 0.58 3.39 -17.80
C PRO A 46 0.51 4.01 -19.20
N ALA A 47 -0.21 3.38 -20.12
CA ALA A 47 -0.37 3.88 -21.50
C ALA A 47 -0.86 5.32 -21.55
N SER A 48 -1.80 5.68 -20.66
CA SER A 48 -2.34 7.03 -20.52
C SER A 48 -1.31 8.12 -20.17
N TYR A 49 -0.10 7.75 -19.69
CA TYR A 49 0.95 8.72 -19.31
C TYR A 49 1.72 9.30 -20.50
N ARG A 50 1.38 8.91 -21.75
CA ARG A 50 1.98 9.44 -23.00
C ARG A 50 3.48 9.19 -23.15
N ARG A 51 4.01 8.15 -22.55
CA ARG A 51 5.44 7.79 -22.61
C ARG A 51 5.69 6.42 -23.24
N GLY A 52 4.67 5.89 -23.98
CA GLY A 52 4.78 4.61 -24.66
C GLY A 52 4.62 3.38 -23.75
N GLY A 53 4.06 3.56 -22.56
CA GLY A 53 3.85 2.47 -21.61
C GLY A 53 2.80 1.42 -22.04
N PRO A 54 2.78 0.28 -21.32
CA PRO A 54 1.77 -0.77 -21.52
C PRO A 54 0.43 -0.38 -20.90
N LEU A 55 -0.62 -1.16 -21.22
CA LEU A 55 -1.88 -1.08 -20.48
C LEU A 55 -1.69 -1.51 -19.03
N ALA A 56 -2.20 -0.72 -18.11
CA ALA A 56 -2.15 -0.95 -16.67
C ALA A 56 -3.53 -0.71 -16.03
N VAL A 57 -3.67 -1.03 -14.76
CA VAL A 57 -4.94 -0.84 -14.01
C VAL A 57 -5.41 0.61 -14.02
N THR A 58 -4.50 1.59 -14.02
CA THR A 58 -4.85 3.00 -14.23
C THR A 58 -5.62 3.21 -15.53
N ASP A 59 -5.20 2.55 -16.60
CA ASP A 59 -5.86 2.68 -17.91
C ASP A 59 -7.24 2.02 -17.92
N CYS A 60 -7.48 0.97 -17.13
CA CYS A 60 -8.83 0.46 -16.89
C CYS A 60 -9.74 1.54 -16.29
N ASN A 61 -9.24 2.29 -15.30
CA ASN A 61 -10.01 3.37 -14.67
C ASN A 61 -10.29 4.53 -15.65
N VAL A 62 -9.35 4.83 -16.55
CA VAL A 62 -9.55 5.82 -17.63
C VAL A 62 -10.60 5.32 -18.62
N MET A 63 -10.47 4.06 -19.08
CA MET A 63 -11.41 3.44 -20.03
C MET A 63 -12.84 3.40 -19.49
N LEU A 64 -12.99 3.04 -18.24
CA LEU A 64 -14.28 2.93 -17.54
C LEU A 64 -14.83 4.28 -17.05
N GLY A 65 -14.15 5.40 -17.34
CA GLY A 65 -14.58 6.75 -16.96
C GLY A 65 -14.51 7.05 -15.46
N ARG A 66 -13.87 6.21 -14.67
CA ARG A 66 -13.68 6.41 -13.22
C ARG A 66 -12.61 7.45 -12.91
N LEU A 67 -11.62 7.54 -13.79
CA LEU A 67 -10.58 8.53 -13.79
C LEU A 67 -10.84 9.44 -14.99
N ASN A 68 -11.28 10.69 -14.69
CA ASN A 68 -11.56 11.66 -15.73
C ASN A 68 -10.30 12.49 -16.01
N PRO A 69 -9.69 12.40 -17.21
CA PRO A 69 -8.50 13.16 -17.59
C PRO A 69 -8.65 14.68 -17.48
N ASP A 70 -9.89 15.20 -17.58
CA ASP A 70 -10.14 16.64 -17.54
C ASP A 70 -9.94 17.25 -16.14
N PHE A 71 -10.14 16.43 -15.09
CA PHE A 71 -9.96 16.84 -13.70
C PHE A 71 -8.60 16.40 -13.13
N PHE A 72 -7.74 15.79 -13.95
CA PHE A 72 -6.40 15.39 -13.53
C PHE A 72 -5.37 16.48 -13.83
N PRO A 73 -4.31 16.62 -13.02
CA PRO A 73 -3.23 17.57 -13.30
C PRO A 73 -2.56 17.30 -14.65
N ARG A 74 -2.13 18.35 -15.34
CA ARG A 74 -1.37 18.25 -16.60
C ARG A 74 0.11 18.04 -16.32
N ILE A 75 0.46 16.82 -15.93
CA ILE A 75 1.83 16.44 -15.53
C ILE A 75 2.34 15.23 -16.30
N PHE A 76 1.65 14.85 -17.38
CA PHE A 76 2.01 13.68 -18.20
C PHE A 76 2.68 14.09 -19.50
N GLY A 77 3.11 13.09 -20.28
CA GLY A 77 3.90 13.32 -21.48
C GLY A 77 5.39 13.53 -21.17
N ARG A 78 6.17 13.73 -22.21
CA ARG A 78 7.64 13.89 -22.08
C ARG A 78 8.04 15.17 -21.34
N ASN A 79 7.26 16.24 -21.53
CA ASN A 79 7.52 17.54 -20.92
C ASN A 79 6.72 17.80 -19.63
N ALA A 80 5.98 16.81 -19.15
CA ALA A 80 5.14 16.92 -17.95
C ALA A 80 4.13 18.09 -18.01
N ASP A 81 3.52 18.31 -19.17
CA ASP A 81 2.60 19.43 -19.47
C ASP A 81 1.26 18.99 -20.05
N GLN A 82 1.03 17.66 -20.22
CA GLN A 82 -0.12 17.10 -20.90
C GLN A 82 -1.08 16.40 -19.93
N LYS A 83 -2.35 16.29 -20.37
CA LYS A 83 -3.34 15.46 -19.68
C LYS A 83 -3.08 13.97 -19.92
N LEU A 84 -3.71 13.10 -19.13
CA LEU A 84 -3.83 11.67 -19.44
C LEU A 84 -4.40 11.46 -20.85
N ASP A 85 -3.89 10.46 -21.56
CA ASP A 85 -4.27 10.15 -22.93
C ASP A 85 -5.41 9.12 -22.96
N ARG A 86 -6.64 9.60 -23.13
CA ARG A 86 -7.81 8.76 -23.28
C ARG A 86 -7.83 8.01 -24.61
N ASP A 87 -7.36 8.66 -25.68
CA ASP A 87 -7.44 8.11 -27.02
C ASP A 87 -6.51 6.92 -27.21
N ILE A 88 -5.28 7.00 -26.69
CA ILE A 88 -4.35 5.86 -26.73
C ILE A 88 -4.87 4.69 -25.87
N VAL A 89 -5.52 4.96 -24.74
CA VAL A 89 -6.14 3.93 -23.90
C VAL A 89 -7.26 3.23 -24.68
N ALA A 90 -8.17 4.00 -25.29
CA ALA A 90 -9.26 3.45 -26.09
C ALA A 90 -8.74 2.60 -27.26
N ALA A 91 -7.74 3.09 -28.01
CA ALA A 91 -7.14 2.35 -29.11
C ALA A 91 -6.49 1.04 -28.66
N LYS A 92 -5.75 1.05 -27.56
CA LYS A 92 -5.10 -0.15 -27.04
C LYS A 92 -6.11 -1.16 -26.49
N PHE A 93 -7.17 -0.72 -25.80
CA PHE A 93 -8.22 -1.63 -25.34
C PHE A 93 -9.06 -2.18 -26.50
N ALA A 94 -9.30 -1.41 -27.58
CA ALA A 94 -9.96 -1.91 -28.77
C ALA A 94 -9.15 -3.06 -29.41
N ALA A 95 -7.84 -2.85 -29.62
CA ALA A 95 -6.96 -3.90 -30.14
C ALA A 95 -6.92 -5.14 -29.24
N LEU A 96 -6.85 -4.97 -27.92
CA LEU A 96 -6.87 -6.06 -26.95
C LEU A 96 -8.23 -6.81 -26.98
N ALA A 97 -9.35 -6.10 -27.11
CA ALA A 97 -10.68 -6.71 -27.20
C ALA A 97 -10.84 -7.54 -28.49
N GLU A 98 -10.24 -7.10 -29.60
CA GLU A 98 -10.19 -7.88 -30.84
C GLU A 98 -9.37 -9.18 -30.67
N GLU A 99 -8.20 -9.10 -30.04
CA GLU A 99 -7.36 -10.25 -29.74
C GLU A 99 -8.10 -11.28 -28.86
N ILE A 100 -8.74 -10.80 -27.78
CA ILE A 100 -9.53 -11.64 -26.87
C ILE A 100 -10.72 -12.27 -27.60
N SER A 101 -11.41 -11.49 -28.44
CA SER A 101 -12.56 -11.99 -29.21
C SER A 101 -12.14 -13.08 -30.20
N ALA A 102 -11.02 -12.90 -30.88
CA ALA A 102 -10.47 -13.88 -31.80
C ALA A 102 -10.07 -15.18 -31.08
N SER A 103 -9.45 -15.08 -29.91
CA SER A 103 -9.02 -16.25 -29.13
C SER A 103 -10.17 -17.01 -28.47
N SER A 104 -11.16 -16.28 -27.95
CA SER A 104 -12.28 -16.88 -27.19
C SER A 104 -13.47 -17.29 -28.03
N GLY A 105 -13.54 -16.84 -29.28
CA GLY A 105 -14.71 -17.02 -30.15
C GLY A 105 -15.93 -16.17 -29.72
N LYS A 106 -15.79 -15.34 -28.67
CA LYS A 106 -16.86 -14.49 -28.14
C LYS A 106 -16.48 -13.03 -28.33
N LYS A 107 -17.33 -12.27 -29.03
CA LYS A 107 -17.13 -10.83 -29.19
C LYS A 107 -17.26 -10.12 -27.84
N ILE A 108 -16.25 -9.35 -27.46
CA ILE A 108 -16.26 -8.49 -26.29
C ILE A 108 -15.91 -7.04 -26.67
N SER A 109 -16.40 -6.08 -25.89
CA SER A 109 -16.05 -4.67 -26.07
C SER A 109 -14.75 -4.31 -25.31
N ALA A 110 -14.20 -3.14 -25.64
CA ALA A 110 -13.04 -2.59 -24.93
C ALA A 110 -13.34 -2.35 -23.44
N GLU A 111 -14.56 -1.91 -23.11
CA GLU A 111 -15.03 -1.70 -21.75
C GLU A 111 -15.17 -3.03 -21.00
N GLU A 112 -15.70 -4.08 -21.66
CA GLU A 112 -15.81 -5.41 -21.07
C GLU A 112 -14.44 -6.01 -20.76
N ALA A 113 -13.45 -5.80 -21.65
CA ALA A 113 -12.07 -6.18 -21.39
C ALA A 113 -11.49 -5.43 -20.19
N ALA A 114 -11.64 -4.09 -20.14
CA ALA A 114 -11.18 -3.27 -19.03
C ALA A 114 -11.84 -3.67 -17.71
N GLU A 115 -13.14 -3.95 -17.71
CA GLU A 115 -13.87 -4.41 -16.52
C GLU A 115 -13.40 -5.80 -16.05
N GLY A 116 -13.10 -6.71 -16.99
CA GLY A 116 -12.53 -8.03 -16.67
C GLY A 116 -11.21 -7.91 -15.92
N PHE A 117 -10.27 -7.10 -16.40
CA PHE A 117 -9.01 -6.84 -15.72
C PHE A 117 -9.20 -6.14 -14.38
N MET A 118 -10.14 -5.20 -14.29
CA MET A 118 -10.44 -4.51 -13.05
C MET A 118 -10.95 -5.47 -11.96
N LYS A 119 -11.79 -6.45 -12.30
CA LYS A 119 -12.24 -7.47 -11.35
C LYS A 119 -11.08 -8.27 -10.79
N ILE A 120 -10.10 -8.64 -11.62
CA ILE A 120 -8.91 -9.37 -11.17
C ILE A 120 -8.05 -8.48 -10.26
N ALA A 121 -7.85 -7.21 -10.61
CA ALA A 121 -7.11 -6.27 -9.78
C ALA A 121 -7.72 -6.13 -8.38
N VAL A 122 -9.05 -5.98 -8.31
CA VAL A 122 -9.80 -5.89 -7.05
C VAL A 122 -9.69 -7.18 -6.24
N ALA A 123 -9.84 -8.34 -6.90
CA ALA A 123 -9.69 -9.64 -6.22
C ALA A 123 -8.27 -9.82 -5.65
N ASN A 124 -7.22 -9.42 -6.37
CA ASN A 124 -5.85 -9.46 -5.89
C ASN A 124 -5.65 -8.58 -4.63
N MET A 125 -6.21 -7.35 -4.64
CA MET A 125 -6.17 -6.44 -3.49
C MET A 125 -6.93 -7.02 -2.29
N ALA A 126 -8.12 -7.56 -2.52
CA ALA A 126 -8.94 -8.17 -1.47
C ALA A 126 -8.27 -9.42 -0.89
N ASN A 127 -7.66 -10.27 -1.72
CA ASN A 127 -6.93 -11.46 -1.25
C ASN A 127 -5.75 -11.10 -0.35
N ALA A 128 -5.02 -10.02 -0.66
CA ALA A 128 -3.95 -9.54 0.19
C ALA A 128 -4.44 -9.14 1.58
N ILE A 129 -5.61 -8.50 1.67
CA ILE A 129 -6.25 -8.16 2.94
C ILE A 129 -6.72 -9.42 3.68
N LYS A 130 -7.31 -10.39 2.96
CA LYS A 130 -7.71 -11.69 3.54
C LYS A 130 -6.52 -12.44 4.15
N GLU A 131 -5.37 -12.41 3.49
CA GLU A 131 -4.15 -13.08 3.95
C GLU A 131 -3.64 -12.55 5.30
N ILE A 132 -3.66 -11.24 5.50
CA ILE A 132 -3.18 -10.63 6.75
C ILE A 132 -4.24 -10.54 7.86
N SER A 133 -5.49 -10.86 7.55
CA SER A 133 -6.63 -10.71 8.47
C SER A 133 -7.37 -12.03 8.70
N ILE A 134 -8.07 -12.55 7.71
CA ILE A 134 -8.92 -13.76 7.84
C ILE A 134 -8.05 -14.96 8.23
N GLN A 135 -6.88 -15.13 7.65
CA GLN A 135 -5.95 -16.21 8.03
C GLN A 135 -5.47 -16.12 9.47
N ARG A 136 -5.64 -14.97 10.12
CA ARG A 136 -5.36 -14.75 11.55
C ARG A 136 -6.61 -14.78 12.42
N GLY A 137 -7.76 -15.17 11.87
CA GLY A 137 -9.03 -15.31 12.58
C GLY A 137 -9.85 -14.02 12.71
N TYR A 138 -9.49 -12.94 11.98
CA TYR A 138 -10.26 -11.70 12.01
C TYR A 138 -11.38 -11.72 10.97
N ASP A 139 -12.59 -11.38 11.38
CA ASP A 139 -13.75 -11.18 10.49
C ASP A 139 -13.74 -9.75 9.96
N VAL A 140 -13.19 -9.57 8.75
CA VAL A 140 -13.01 -8.26 8.13
C VAL A 140 -14.30 -7.52 7.86
N SER A 141 -15.44 -8.22 7.73
CA SER A 141 -16.74 -7.59 7.50
C SER A 141 -17.18 -6.66 8.62
N LYS A 142 -16.64 -6.84 9.83
CA LYS A 142 -16.89 -6.02 11.03
C LYS A 142 -16.01 -4.78 11.12
N TYR A 143 -15.00 -4.68 10.26
CA TYR A 143 -14.02 -3.58 10.27
C TYR A 143 -14.40 -2.46 9.28
N THR A 144 -13.76 -1.32 9.43
CA THR A 144 -13.81 -0.22 8.48
C THR A 144 -12.56 -0.27 7.61
N LEU A 145 -12.71 -0.20 6.29
CA LEU A 145 -11.59 -0.11 5.38
C LEU A 145 -10.99 1.30 5.44
N ALA A 146 -9.83 1.46 6.06
CA ALA A 146 -9.08 2.71 6.01
C ALA A 146 -8.32 2.79 4.68
N CYS A 147 -8.74 3.72 3.81
CA CYS A 147 -8.18 3.88 2.49
C CYS A 147 -7.36 5.17 2.42
N PHE A 148 -6.11 5.06 1.97
CA PHE A 148 -5.20 6.19 1.78
C PHE A 148 -4.27 5.96 0.59
N GLY A 149 -3.52 7.01 0.20
CA GLY A 149 -2.72 7.03 -1.01
C GLY A 149 -3.48 7.61 -2.21
N GLY A 150 -2.74 8.11 -3.20
CA GLY A 150 -3.31 8.84 -4.35
C GLY A 150 -4.26 8.02 -5.22
N ALA A 151 -4.07 6.70 -5.33
CA ALA A 151 -4.89 5.82 -6.17
C ALA A 151 -5.91 4.99 -5.37
N GLY A 152 -5.80 4.93 -4.03
CA GLY A 152 -6.60 4.03 -3.19
C GLY A 152 -8.10 4.22 -3.36
N GLY A 153 -8.57 5.46 -3.41
CA GLY A 153 -9.99 5.80 -3.57
C GLY A 153 -10.65 5.25 -4.83
N GLN A 154 -9.88 4.99 -5.89
CA GLN A 154 -10.40 4.44 -7.16
C GLN A 154 -10.90 2.99 -7.01
N HIS A 155 -10.41 2.25 -6.02
CA HIS A 155 -10.69 0.83 -5.82
C HIS A 155 -11.42 0.53 -4.51
N ALA A 156 -11.43 1.45 -3.56
CA ALA A 156 -11.86 1.24 -2.18
C ALA A 156 -13.27 0.64 -2.07
N CYS A 157 -14.25 1.15 -2.82
CA CYS A 157 -15.62 0.65 -2.78
C CYS A 157 -15.69 -0.82 -3.24
N ARG A 158 -15.06 -1.15 -4.36
CA ARG A 158 -15.07 -2.52 -4.87
C ARG A 158 -14.32 -3.51 -3.97
N VAL A 159 -13.21 -3.06 -3.38
CA VAL A 159 -12.47 -3.88 -2.43
C VAL A 159 -13.29 -4.11 -1.16
N ALA A 160 -13.99 -3.09 -0.68
CA ALA A 160 -14.90 -3.22 0.45
C ALA A 160 -16.04 -4.19 0.15
N ASP A 161 -16.67 -4.09 -1.03
CA ASP A 161 -17.75 -4.99 -1.46
C ASP A 161 -17.25 -6.45 -1.52
N GLU A 162 -16.07 -6.68 -2.10
CA GLU A 162 -15.45 -8.02 -2.21
C GLU A 162 -15.12 -8.63 -0.82
N LEU A 163 -14.89 -7.78 0.19
CA LEU A 163 -14.61 -8.17 1.57
C LEU A 163 -15.85 -8.20 2.47
N GLY A 164 -17.02 -7.79 1.96
CA GLY A 164 -18.25 -7.63 2.74
C GLY A 164 -18.21 -6.49 3.76
N MET A 165 -17.26 -5.56 3.62
CA MET A 165 -17.11 -4.40 4.50
C MET A 165 -18.18 -3.35 4.19
N LYS A 166 -18.78 -2.77 5.22
CA LYS A 166 -19.88 -1.80 5.09
C LYS A 166 -19.42 -0.34 5.20
N ARG A 167 -18.19 -0.11 5.61
CA ARG A 167 -17.67 1.24 5.89
C ARG A 167 -16.29 1.41 5.30
N ILE A 168 -16.08 2.57 4.69
CA ILE A 168 -14.77 3.02 4.18
C ILE A 168 -14.46 4.35 4.84
N PHE A 169 -13.27 4.48 5.40
CA PHE A 169 -12.75 5.71 5.95
C PHE A 169 -11.74 6.32 4.99
N LEU A 170 -11.98 7.56 4.59
CA LEU A 170 -11.08 8.38 3.79
C LEU A 170 -10.73 9.63 4.59
N HIS A 171 -9.47 9.75 4.97
CA HIS A 171 -8.99 10.95 5.64
C HIS A 171 -8.92 12.13 4.63
N PRO A 172 -9.21 13.40 5.04
CA PRO A 172 -9.06 14.56 4.15
C PRO A 172 -7.69 14.67 3.49
N PHE A 173 -6.63 14.24 4.16
CA PHE A 173 -5.26 14.17 3.64
C PHE A 173 -4.87 12.78 3.15
N ALA A 174 -5.82 11.96 2.70
CA ALA A 174 -5.54 10.59 2.27
C ALA A 174 -4.39 10.47 1.26
N GLY A 175 -4.26 11.43 0.33
CA GLY A 175 -3.20 11.44 -0.68
C GLY A 175 -1.78 11.68 -0.12
N VAL A 176 -1.67 12.25 1.07
CA VAL A 176 -0.40 12.60 1.74
C VAL A 176 -0.37 12.12 3.20
N LEU A 177 -1.15 11.10 3.53
CA LEU A 177 -1.38 10.65 4.90
C LEU A 177 -0.08 10.22 5.59
N SER A 178 0.85 9.60 4.87
CA SER A 178 2.15 9.22 5.42
C SER A 178 2.97 10.44 5.86
N ALA A 179 3.03 11.48 5.04
CA ALA A 179 3.71 12.73 5.39
C ALA A 179 3.02 13.45 6.56
N TYR A 180 1.68 13.44 6.56
CA TYR A 180 0.91 13.98 7.69
C TYR A 180 1.19 13.23 8.99
N GLY A 181 1.21 11.88 8.94
CA GLY A 181 1.55 11.05 10.08
C GLY A 181 2.99 11.25 10.59
N MET A 182 3.94 11.42 9.67
CA MET A 182 5.32 11.75 10.03
C MET A 182 5.44 13.11 10.75
N GLY A 183 4.64 14.10 10.32
CA GLY A 183 4.61 15.41 10.98
C GLY A 183 3.97 15.41 12.37
N LEU A 184 3.16 14.39 12.67
CA LEU A 184 2.50 14.21 13.98
C LEU A 184 3.24 13.21 14.88
N ALA A 185 4.19 12.46 14.35
CA ALA A 185 4.89 11.43 15.11
C ALA A 185 5.88 12.05 16.08
N ASP A 186 5.93 11.50 17.29
CA ASP A 186 6.95 11.85 18.25
C ASP A 186 8.34 11.39 17.79
N VAL A 187 9.35 12.16 18.11
CA VAL A 187 10.74 11.71 17.98
C VAL A 187 11.01 10.70 19.10
N ARG A 188 11.44 9.49 18.76
CA ARG A 188 11.61 8.40 19.73
C ARG A 188 13.01 7.82 19.68
N ALA A 189 13.60 7.63 20.87
CA ALA A 189 14.81 6.84 21.07
C ALA A 189 14.42 5.53 21.79
N LEU A 190 14.53 4.39 21.07
CA LEU A 190 14.23 3.09 21.64
C LEU A 190 15.52 2.39 22.04
N ARG A 191 15.59 1.94 23.30
CA ARG A 191 16.70 1.17 23.83
C ARG A 191 16.20 -0.14 24.40
N HIS A 192 16.94 -1.20 24.20
CA HIS A 192 16.62 -2.50 24.79
C HIS A 192 17.88 -3.27 25.14
N ARG A 193 17.79 -4.08 26.19
CA ARG A 193 18.88 -4.95 26.67
C ARG A 193 18.28 -6.28 27.10
N THR A 194 18.88 -7.36 26.70
CA THR A 194 18.52 -8.69 27.22
C THR A 194 19.23 -8.92 28.55
N ILE A 195 18.49 -9.35 29.57
CA ILE A 195 19.01 -9.74 30.85
C ILE A 195 18.53 -11.17 31.10
N GLU A 196 19.45 -12.10 31.12
CA GLU A 196 19.17 -13.52 31.36
C GLU A 196 19.28 -13.81 32.86
N THR A 197 18.20 -13.54 33.59
CA THR A 197 18.12 -13.82 35.02
C THR A 197 16.72 -14.31 35.39
N GLN A 198 16.63 -15.14 36.43
CA GLN A 198 15.34 -15.52 36.98
C GLN A 198 14.71 -14.31 37.71
N LEU A 199 13.44 -14.05 37.45
CA LEU A 199 12.73 -12.97 38.13
C LEU A 199 12.58 -13.30 39.62
N SER A 200 13.18 -12.46 40.46
CA SER A 200 13.16 -12.57 41.92
C SER A 200 13.43 -11.19 42.55
N ASP A 201 13.15 -11.03 43.83
CA ASP A 201 13.44 -9.78 44.53
C ASP A 201 14.92 -9.42 44.47
N ALA A 202 15.82 -10.41 44.45
CA ALA A 202 17.26 -10.21 44.30
C ALA A 202 17.66 -9.67 42.92
N ALA A 203 16.88 -9.91 41.88
CA ALA A 203 17.14 -9.40 40.54
C ALA A 203 16.66 -7.94 40.33
N MET A 204 15.80 -7.43 41.20
CA MET A 204 15.19 -6.10 41.03
C MET A 204 16.21 -4.95 40.97
N PRO A 205 17.27 -4.90 41.79
CA PRO A 205 18.29 -3.85 41.69
C PRO A 205 19.03 -3.88 40.34
N THR A 206 19.33 -5.08 39.81
CA THR A 206 19.98 -5.24 38.50
C THR A 206 19.10 -4.77 37.37
N LEU A 207 17.80 -5.11 37.41
CA LEU A 207 16.82 -4.65 36.41
C LEU A 207 16.63 -3.13 36.45
N ALA A 208 16.52 -2.55 37.66
CA ALA A 208 16.40 -1.11 37.83
C ALA A 208 17.63 -0.36 37.28
N GLY A 209 18.84 -0.84 37.63
CA GLY A 209 20.08 -0.25 37.12
C GLY A 209 20.18 -0.30 35.60
N ALA A 210 19.82 -1.43 34.99
CA ALA A 210 19.82 -1.55 33.55
C ALA A 210 18.78 -0.62 32.86
N LEU A 211 17.61 -0.46 33.46
CA LEU A 211 16.58 0.47 32.95
C LEU A 211 17.03 1.93 33.06
N ASP A 212 17.74 2.30 34.16
CA ASP A 212 18.28 3.65 34.34
C ASP A 212 19.41 3.96 33.33
N GLU A 213 20.26 2.99 33.03
CA GLU A 213 21.29 3.14 31.98
C GLU A 213 20.66 3.34 30.60
N LEU A 214 19.70 2.50 30.22
CA LEU A 214 19.00 2.60 28.93
C LEU A 214 18.23 3.92 28.80
N ALA A 215 17.61 4.39 29.89
CA ALA A 215 16.92 5.67 29.93
C ALA A 215 17.89 6.83 29.66
N ARG A 216 19.06 6.85 30.33
CA ARG A 216 20.10 7.88 30.11
C ARG A 216 20.65 7.88 28.70
N GLU A 217 20.86 6.68 28.11
CA GLU A 217 21.30 6.56 26.70
C GLU A 217 20.25 7.13 25.72
N GLY A 218 18.98 6.81 25.94
CA GLY A 218 17.87 7.33 25.11
C GLY A 218 17.68 8.84 25.26
N GLU A 219 17.75 9.35 26.48
CA GLU A 219 17.66 10.79 26.76
C GLU A 219 18.81 11.56 26.11
N ALA A 220 20.03 11.07 26.24
CA ALA A 220 21.21 11.71 25.62
C ALA A 220 21.07 11.81 24.10
N GLU A 221 20.49 10.81 23.42
CA GLU A 221 20.25 10.84 21.99
C GLU A 221 19.22 11.91 21.62
N LEU A 222 18.10 12.00 22.35
CA LEU A 222 17.05 13.00 22.08
C LEU A 222 17.58 14.43 22.33
N LEU A 223 18.36 14.63 23.37
CA LEU A 223 19.01 15.92 23.64
C LEU A 223 19.97 16.31 22.51
N ALA A 224 20.76 15.35 21.99
CA ALA A 224 21.66 15.58 20.87
C ALA A 224 20.91 15.94 19.57
N GLN A 225 19.65 15.51 19.42
CA GLN A 225 18.76 15.90 18.32
C GLN A 225 18.06 17.23 18.56
N GLY A 226 18.31 17.91 19.68
CA GLY A 226 17.75 19.23 19.98
C GLY A 226 16.37 19.22 20.66
N ILE A 227 15.93 18.05 21.15
CA ILE A 227 14.69 17.95 21.94
C ILE A 227 14.91 18.56 23.32
N ALA A 228 14.00 19.44 23.75
CA ALA A 228 14.10 20.08 25.06
C ALA A 228 13.91 19.03 26.18
N PRO A 229 14.69 19.11 27.29
CA PRO A 229 14.56 18.17 28.40
C PRO A 229 13.13 18.04 28.96
N SER A 230 12.40 19.15 28.98
CA SER A 230 11.02 19.19 29.48
C SER A 230 9.99 18.51 28.56
N ALA A 231 10.37 18.16 27.32
CA ALA A 231 9.54 17.47 26.36
C ALA A 231 9.87 15.96 26.26
N ILE A 232 10.82 15.48 27.06
CA ILE A 232 11.22 14.05 27.04
C ILE A 232 10.39 13.30 28.08
N GLU A 233 9.67 12.30 27.60
CA GLU A 233 8.97 11.33 28.44
C GLU A 233 9.68 9.97 28.35
N ILE A 234 9.85 9.31 29.50
CA ILE A 234 10.56 8.04 29.60
C ILE A 234 9.60 6.94 30.04
N GLU A 235 9.38 5.97 29.15
CA GLU A 235 8.61 4.76 29.44
C GLU A 235 9.56 3.57 29.64
N ARG A 236 9.33 2.78 30.69
CA ARG A 236 10.14 1.63 31.05
C ARG A 236 9.31 0.37 31.01
N HIS A 237 9.76 -0.62 30.24
CA HIS A 237 9.06 -1.89 30.07
C HIS A 237 10.01 -3.08 30.34
N VAL A 238 9.49 -4.12 30.97
CA VAL A 238 10.17 -5.40 31.14
C VAL A 238 9.34 -6.50 30.50
N HIS A 239 9.95 -7.24 29.59
CA HIS A 239 9.34 -8.43 29.00
C HIS A 239 9.84 -9.69 29.71
N ILE A 240 8.91 -10.44 30.26
CA ILE A 240 9.17 -11.71 30.96
C ILE A 240 8.76 -12.86 30.04
N LYS A 241 9.57 -13.90 29.96
CA LYS A 241 9.28 -15.13 29.21
C LYS A 241 9.10 -16.29 30.18
#